data_b7ccf0f8fb170e2fecbf0e61236515cf
#
_entry.id   b7ccf0f8fb170e2fecbf0e61236515cf
#
_cell.length_a   1.000
_cell.length_b   1.000
_cell.length_c   1.000
_cell.angle_alpha   90.00
_cell.angle_beta   90.00
_cell.angle_gamma   90.00
#
_symmetry.space_group_name_H-M   'P 1'
#
loop_
_entity.id
_entity.type
_entity.pdbx_description
1 polymer ?
#
loop_
_entity_poly.entity_id
_entity_poly.type
_entity_poly.pdbx_seq_one_letter_code
_entity_poly.pdbx_strand_id
1 'polypeptide(L)'
;MSSLRQTPLTCSGHTRPVVFLAFSEINSDGIYYSISACKDGKPMLRQGDTGDWIGTFEGHKGAVWGVDVNKDATKAATGAADFSAKVWDALSGEEELTLQHKHIVKSVNFSNDNACIDCGGGAAGGDASRGGE
;
A
#
# COMPACT_ATOMS: atom_id res chain seq x y z
N MET A 1 30.91 -16.64 9.56
CA MET A 1 30.09 -16.68 9.23
C MET A 1 29.83 -16.51 8.14
N SER A 2 29.49 -16.96 7.85
CA SER A 2 29.32 -16.84 6.65
C SER A 2 28.78 -15.69 6.31
N SER A 3 29.30 -15.10 5.62
CA SER A 3 28.77 -13.99 5.13
C SER A 3 27.53 -14.24 4.47
N LEU A 4 26.64 -13.43 4.67
CA LEU A 4 25.42 -13.52 4.01
C LEU A 4 25.57 -12.94 2.65
N ARG A 5 25.68 -13.81 1.70
CA ARG A 5 25.66 -13.37 0.39
C ARG A 5 24.27 -13.53 -0.13
N GLN A 6 23.53 -12.48 -0.14
CA GLN A 6 22.18 -12.50 -0.65
C GLN A 6 22.13 -11.75 -1.96
N THR A 7 21.50 -12.35 -2.93
CA THR A 7 21.24 -11.67 -4.19
C THR A 7 19.94 -10.92 -4.05
N PRO A 8 19.93 -9.62 -4.23
CA PRO A 8 18.68 -8.87 -4.10
C PRO A 8 17.68 -9.30 -5.15
N LEU A 9 16.41 -9.33 -4.76
CA LEU A 9 15.33 -9.55 -5.69
C LEU A 9 14.94 -8.22 -6.32
N THR A 10 14.86 -8.22 -7.64
CA THR A 10 14.42 -7.03 -8.35
C THR A 10 12.95 -7.15 -8.65
N CYS A 11 12.16 -6.23 -8.12
CA CYS A 11 10.73 -6.18 -8.39
C CYS A 11 10.50 -5.17 -9.49
N SER A 12 10.17 -5.66 -10.66
CA SER A 12 10.01 -4.80 -11.83
C SER A 12 8.54 -4.47 -12.07
N GLY A 13 8.28 -3.62 -13.03
CA GLY A 13 6.93 -3.29 -13.45
C GLY A 13 6.54 -1.85 -13.25
N HIS A 14 7.16 -1.16 -12.30
CA HIS A 14 6.90 0.25 -12.13
C HIS A 14 7.64 1.08 -13.18
N THR A 15 6.98 2.13 -13.65
CA THR A 15 7.55 2.99 -14.70
C THR A 15 8.09 4.29 -14.14
N ARG A 16 7.94 4.53 -12.85
CA ARG A 16 8.42 5.73 -12.17
C ARG A 16 9.03 5.32 -10.84
N PRO A 17 9.69 6.24 -10.14
CA PRO A 17 10.30 5.88 -8.86
C PRO A 17 9.31 5.38 -7.83
N VAL A 18 9.72 4.35 -7.11
CA VAL A 18 8.99 3.83 -5.96
C VAL A 18 9.37 4.69 -4.77
N VAL A 19 8.37 5.21 -4.07
CA VAL A 19 8.59 6.18 -3.00
C VAL A 19 8.31 5.62 -1.62
N PHE A 20 7.64 4.49 -1.52
CA PHE A 20 7.32 3.92 -0.22
C PHE A 20 7.01 2.43 -0.35
N LEU A 21 7.32 1.69 0.70
CA LEU A 21 7.03 0.26 0.78
C LEU A 21 6.40 -0.05 2.12
N ALA A 22 5.50 -1.03 2.14
CA ALA A 22 4.93 -1.54 3.38
C ALA A 22 4.83 -3.05 3.28
N PHE A 23 4.78 -3.71 4.44
CA PHE A 23 4.74 -5.16 4.50
C PHE A 23 3.63 -5.62 5.43
N SER A 24 3.04 -6.76 5.09
CA SER A 24 2.11 -7.43 6.01
C SER A 24 2.91 -8.21 7.05
N GLU A 25 2.20 -8.76 8.02
CA GLU A 25 2.83 -9.68 8.96
C GLU A 25 3.00 -11.04 8.31
N ILE A 26 3.95 -11.80 8.82
CA ILE A 26 4.18 -13.16 8.34
C ILE A 26 3.05 -14.05 8.86
N ASN A 27 2.41 -14.76 7.95
CA ASN A 27 1.29 -15.63 8.36
C ASN A 27 1.80 -16.98 8.86
N SER A 28 0.87 -17.86 9.22
CA SER A 28 1.23 -19.16 9.77
C SER A 28 2.00 -20.04 8.80
N ASP A 29 1.91 -19.78 7.51
CA ASP A 29 2.64 -20.52 6.50
C ASP A 29 4.00 -19.91 6.20
N GLY A 30 4.39 -18.87 6.93
CA GLY A 30 5.66 -18.20 6.70
C GLY A 30 5.63 -17.21 5.53
N ILE A 31 4.45 -16.85 5.06
CA ILE A 31 4.31 -15.98 3.89
C ILE A 31 3.93 -14.58 4.33
N TYR A 32 4.51 -13.60 3.69
CA TYR A 32 4.15 -12.21 3.89
C TYR A 32 4.09 -11.51 2.54
N TYR A 33 3.53 -10.31 2.52
CA TYR A 33 3.31 -9.58 1.29
C TYR A 33 3.87 -8.18 1.41
N SER A 34 4.23 -7.62 0.27
CA SER A 34 4.71 -6.24 0.20
C SER A 34 3.83 -5.46 -0.74
N ILE A 35 3.66 -4.18 -0.45
CA ILE A 35 2.97 -3.27 -1.34
C ILE A 35 3.88 -2.08 -1.58
N SER A 36 3.92 -1.62 -2.82
CA SER A 36 4.79 -0.52 -3.21
C SER A 36 3.97 0.66 -3.70
N ALA A 37 4.36 1.85 -3.27
CA ALA A 37 3.80 3.10 -3.76
C ALA A 37 4.73 3.67 -4.79
N CYS A 38 4.18 4.12 -5.90
CA CYS A 38 4.99 4.58 -7.00
C CYS A 38 4.39 5.84 -7.63
N LYS A 39 5.24 6.67 -8.16
CA LYS A 39 4.79 7.88 -8.84
C LYS A 39 4.03 7.59 -10.12
N ASP A 40 4.03 6.34 -10.60
CA ASP A 40 3.23 5.96 -11.77
C ASP A 40 1.74 5.82 -11.44
N GLY A 41 1.36 5.94 -10.17
CA GLY A 41 -0.04 5.86 -9.77
C GLY A 41 -0.59 4.46 -9.64
N LYS A 42 0.26 3.44 -9.71
CA LYS A 42 -0.18 2.05 -9.72
C LYS A 42 0.50 1.24 -8.63
N PRO A 43 -0.03 1.25 -7.43
CA PRO A 43 0.54 0.43 -6.35
C PRO A 43 0.50 -1.04 -6.71
N MET A 44 1.53 -1.75 -6.34
CA MET A 44 1.63 -3.18 -6.66
C MET A 44 1.79 -4.00 -5.39
N LEU A 45 1.07 -5.11 -5.37
CA LEU A 45 1.15 -6.09 -4.29
C LEU A 45 1.97 -7.27 -4.76
N ARG A 46 2.92 -7.68 -3.95
CA ARG A 46 3.80 -8.82 -4.26
C ARG A 46 3.94 -9.72 -3.06
N GLN A 47 4.27 -10.98 -3.34
CA GLN A 47 4.67 -11.89 -2.29
C GLN A 47 6.06 -11.46 -1.81
N GLY A 48 6.22 -11.29 -0.50
CA GLY A 48 7.39 -10.61 0.02
C GLY A 48 8.68 -11.41 -0.11
N ASP A 49 8.60 -12.73 0.05
CA ASP A 49 9.80 -13.56 0.02
C ASP A 49 10.29 -13.85 -1.38
N THR A 50 9.40 -13.90 -2.36
CA THR A 50 9.76 -14.25 -3.73
C THR A 50 9.79 -13.06 -4.67
N GLY A 51 9.10 -11.98 -4.29
CA GLY A 51 8.94 -10.82 -5.17
C GLY A 51 7.92 -11.03 -6.28
N ASP A 52 7.21 -12.15 -6.26
CA ASP A 52 6.24 -12.44 -7.31
C ASP A 52 5.11 -11.44 -7.29
N TRP A 53 4.79 -10.92 -8.45
CA TRP A 53 3.69 -9.97 -8.60
C TRP A 53 2.36 -10.69 -8.39
N ILE A 54 1.52 -10.09 -7.57
CA ILE A 54 0.17 -10.61 -7.31
C ILE A 54 -0.86 -9.77 -8.02
N GLY A 55 -0.75 -8.45 -7.91
CA GLY A 55 -1.71 -7.58 -8.55
C GLY A 55 -1.32 -6.12 -8.47
N THR A 56 -1.97 -5.33 -9.29
CA THR A 56 -1.78 -3.89 -9.34
C THR A 56 -3.12 -3.24 -9.04
N PHE A 57 -3.13 -2.25 -8.16
CA PHE A 57 -4.35 -1.53 -7.83
C PHE A 57 -4.48 -0.34 -8.76
N GLU A 58 -5.48 -0.36 -9.61
CA GLU A 58 -5.66 0.69 -10.61
C GLU A 58 -6.87 1.53 -10.29
N GLY A 59 -6.69 2.83 -10.25
CA GLY A 59 -7.77 3.75 -9.94
C GLY A 59 -7.31 5.13 -9.53
N HIS A 60 -6.07 5.25 -9.08
CA HIS A 60 -5.54 6.58 -8.75
C HIS A 60 -5.17 7.33 -10.02
N LYS A 61 -5.38 8.63 -9.99
CA LYS A 61 -5.09 9.50 -11.13
C LYS A 61 -3.86 10.37 -10.91
N GLY A 62 -3.09 10.07 -9.92
CA GLY A 62 -1.86 10.79 -9.60
C GLY A 62 -0.88 9.88 -8.92
N ALA A 63 0.29 10.41 -8.64
CA ALA A 63 1.35 9.65 -7.99
C ALA A 63 0.86 9.12 -6.65
N VAL A 64 1.18 7.87 -6.35
CA VAL A 64 0.85 7.26 -5.07
C VAL A 64 2.03 7.46 -4.15
N TRP A 65 1.78 8.10 -3.00
CA TRP A 65 2.83 8.48 -2.07
C TRP A 65 2.88 7.60 -0.83
N GLY A 66 1.76 7.02 -0.44
CA GLY A 66 1.71 6.18 0.75
C GLY A 66 0.88 4.96 0.50
N VAL A 67 1.30 3.86 1.08
CA VAL A 67 0.59 2.58 0.99
C VAL A 67 0.69 1.88 2.32
N ASP A 68 -0.27 1.03 2.59
CA ASP A 68 -0.19 0.10 3.72
C ASP A 68 -1.05 -1.10 3.40
N VAL A 69 -0.74 -2.19 4.07
CA VAL A 69 -1.50 -3.42 3.94
C VAL A 69 -1.81 -3.88 5.36
N ASN A 70 -3.00 -4.42 5.58
CA ASN A 70 -3.33 -4.85 6.93
C ASN A 70 -2.59 -6.13 7.29
N LYS A 71 -2.71 -6.54 8.55
CA LYS A 71 -1.85 -7.61 9.08
C LYS A 71 -1.96 -8.90 8.30
N ASP A 72 -3.17 -9.27 7.91
CA ASP A 72 -3.40 -10.52 7.19
C ASP A 72 -3.44 -10.34 5.68
N ALA A 73 -3.10 -9.15 5.20
CA ALA A 73 -3.01 -8.86 3.76
C ALA A 73 -4.33 -9.07 3.01
N THR A 74 -5.45 -8.85 3.68
CA THR A 74 -6.74 -8.90 3.02
C THR A 74 -7.19 -7.56 2.48
N LYS A 75 -6.64 -6.47 3.02
CA LYS A 75 -6.98 -5.11 2.62
C LYS A 75 -5.72 -4.31 2.39
N ALA A 76 -5.81 -3.38 1.46
CA ALA A 76 -4.71 -2.45 1.20
C ALA A 76 -5.27 -1.04 1.24
N ALA A 77 -4.41 -0.09 1.59
CA ALA A 77 -4.77 1.32 1.59
C ALA A 77 -3.71 2.09 0.83
N THR A 78 -4.14 3.09 0.09
CA THR A 78 -3.23 3.91 -0.73
C THR A 78 -3.61 5.37 -0.61
N GLY A 79 -2.62 6.24 -0.66
CA GLY A 79 -2.83 7.69 -0.67
C GLY A 79 -2.07 8.30 -1.82
N ALA A 80 -2.67 9.27 -2.49
CA ALA A 80 -2.13 9.74 -3.74
C ALA A 80 -2.24 11.24 -3.94
N ALA A 81 -1.57 11.71 -4.97
CA ALA A 81 -1.58 13.12 -5.36
C ALA A 81 -2.89 13.55 -5.99
N ASP A 82 -3.81 12.64 -6.24
CA ASP A 82 -5.14 12.99 -6.71
C ASP A 82 -6.06 13.41 -5.55
N PHE A 83 -5.50 13.60 -4.37
CA PHE A 83 -6.18 14.05 -3.14
C PHE A 83 -7.09 12.96 -2.57
N SER A 84 -6.87 11.71 -2.93
CA SER A 84 -7.71 10.64 -2.41
C SER A 84 -6.89 9.60 -1.68
N ALA A 85 -7.52 8.97 -0.70
CA ALA A 85 -7.05 7.75 -0.09
C ALA A 85 -8.05 6.67 -0.47
N LYS A 86 -7.56 5.51 -0.83
CA LYS A 86 -8.43 4.42 -1.26
C LYS A 86 -8.15 3.18 -0.44
N VAL A 87 -9.18 2.42 -0.18
CA VAL A 87 -9.07 1.10 0.43
C VAL A 87 -9.46 0.07 -0.61
N TRP A 88 -8.68 -0.96 -0.69
CA TRP A 88 -8.82 -1.99 -1.72
C TRP A 88 -8.98 -3.35 -1.08
N ASP A 89 -9.74 -4.22 -1.74
CA ASP A 89 -9.74 -5.64 -1.41
C ASP A 89 -8.49 -6.23 -2.02
N ALA A 90 -7.57 -6.71 -1.20
CA ALA A 90 -6.29 -7.21 -1.70
C ALA A 90 -6.44 -8.51 -2.48
N LEU A 91 -7.52 -9.25 -2.25
CA LEU A 91 -7.73 -10.52 -2.96
C LEU A 91 -8.27 -10.31 -4.35
N SER A 92 -9.18 -9.36 -4.52
CA SER A 92 -9.78 -9.13 -5.84
C SER A 92 -9.15 -7.95 -6.57
N GLY A 93 -8.47 -7.07 -5.85
CA GLY A 93 -7.92 -5.85 -6.41
C GLY A 93 -8.95 -4.75 -6.60
N GLU A 94 -10.16 -4.93 -6.09
CA GLU A 94 -11.22 -3.97 -6.31
C GLU A 94 -11.20 -2.87 -5.26
N GLU A 95 -11.51 -1.66 -5.70
CA GLU A 95 -11.60 -0.52 -4.82
C GLU A 95 -12.87 -0.63 -3.99
N GLU A 96 -12.71 -0.54 -2.66
CA GLU A 96 -13.85 -0.64 -1.75
C GLU A 96 -14.30 0.70 -1.23
N LEU A 97 -13.39 1.65 -1.08
CA LEU A 97 -13.70 2.92 -0.46
C LEU A 97 -12.76 3.98 -1.00
N THR A 98 -13.29 5.16 -1.22
CA THR A 98 -12.48 6.32 -1.59
C THR A 98 -12.79 7.44 -0.61
N LEU A 99 -11.73 7.97 0.01
CA LEU A 99 -11.84 9.09 0.94
C LEU A 99 -11.21 10.30 0.28
N GLN A 100 -12.01 11.33 0.09
CA GLN A 100 -11.56 12.52 -0.59
C GLN A 100 -10.99 13.51 0.41
N HIS A 101 -9.83 14.05 0.10
CA HIS A 101 -9.15 15.04 0.93
C HIS A 101 -8.97 16.32 0.15
N LYS A 102 -8.52 17.36 0.82
CA LYS A 102 -8.29 18.66 0.19
C LYS A 102 -6.87 18.84 -0.32
N HIS A 103 -5.99 17.91 0.04
CA HIS A 103 -4.57 17.98 -0.30
C HIS A 103 -4.06 16.61 -0.66
N ILE A 104 -2.84 16.54 -1.15
CA ILE A 104 -2.17 15.29 -1.43
C ILE A 104 -2.16 14.42 -0.18
N VAL A 105 -2.51 13.17 -0.33
CA VAL A 105 -2.46 12.19 0.76
C VAL A 105 -1.10 11.52 0.68
N LYS A 106 -0.22 11.83 1.62
CA LYS A 106 1.16 11.34 1.58
C LYS A 106 1.39 10.09 2.41
N SER A 107 0.48 9.78 3.31
CA SER A 107 0.65 8.60 4.15
C SER A 107 -0.70 8.02 4.48
N VAL A 108 -0.73 6.70 4.60
CA VAL A 108 -1.89 5.97 5.07
C VAL A 108 -1.38 4.85 5.95
N ASN A 109 -2.14 4.52 6.97
CA ASN A 109 -1.79 3.41 7.87
C ASN A 109 -3.06 2.78 8.37
N PHE A 110 -3.04 1.46 8.49
CA PHE A 110 -4.11 0.76 9.20
C PHE A 110 -3.85 0.84 10.69
N SER A 111 -4.91 0.90 11.47
CA SER A 111 -4.79 0.83 12.91
C SER A 111 -4.41 -0.60 13.33
N ASN A 112 -3.99 -0.75 14.57
CA ASN A 112 -3.54 -2.05 15.05
C ASN A 112 -4.63 -3.11 14.99
N ASP A 113 -5.89 -2.72 15.08
CA ASP A 113 -6.99 -3.67 15.01
C ASP A 113 -7.58 -3.78 13.60
N ASN A 114 -6.94 -3.17 12.61
CA ASN A 114 -7.38 -3.16 11.21
C ASN A 114 -8.75 -2.51 11.00
N ALA A 115 -9.27 -1.80 11.99
CA ALA A 115 -10.62 -1.25 11.90
C ALA A 115 -10.64 0.15 11.32
N CYS A 116 -9.52 0.85 11.36
CA CYS A 116 -9.44 2.24 10.94
C CYS A 116 -8.24 2.45 10.06
N ILE A 117 -8.28 3.48 9.23
CA ILE A 117 -7.09 3.94 8.53
C ILE A 117 -6.86 5.40 8.89
N ASP A 118 -5.59 5.75 9.00
CA ASP A 118 -5.17 7.11 9.19
C ASP A 118 -4.57 7.63 7.92
N CYS A 119 -4.98 8.80 7.49
CA CYS A 119 -4.46 9.43 6.31
C CYS A 119 -3.77 10.72 6.70
N GLY A 120 -2.61 10.96 6.14
CA GLY A 120 -1.89 12.18 6.41
C GLY A 120 -1.30 12.78 5.16
N GLY A 121 -1.11 14.07 5.16
CA GLY A 121 -0.49 14.75 4.04
C GLY A 121 -0.93 16.17 3.99
N GLY A 122 -0.23 16.94 3.21
CA GLY A 122 -0.51 18.33 3.09
C GLY A 122 -0.33 19.05 4.39
N ALA A 123 -1.02 20.12 4.56
CA ALA A 123 -0.84 20.97 5.70
C ALA A 123 -1.53 20.44 6.94
N ALA A 124 -2.56 19.67 6.79
CA ALA A 124 -3.27 19.18 7.94
C ALA A 124 -3.57 17.76 7.69
N GLY A 125 -2.91 16.90 8.33
CA GLY A 125 -3.21 15.51 8.22
C GLY A 125 -4.64 15.30 8.59
N GLY A 126 -5.37 14.60 7.80
CA GLY A 126 -6.71 14.24 8.14
C GLY A 126 -6.70 12.83 8.57
N ASP A 127 -7.64 12.44 9.37
CA ASP A 127 -7.80 11.06 9.62
C ASP A 127 -9.12 10.65 9.08
N ALA A 128 -9.06 9.61 8.35
CA ALA A 128 -10.23 8.97 7.91
C ALA A 128 -10.57 8.02 8.94
N SER A 129 -11.59 8.22 9.58
CA SER A 129 -11.84 7.46 10.68
C SER A 129 -12.04 6.04 10.33
N ARG A 130 -13.01 5.53 9.90
CA ARG A 130 -13.23 4.13 9.87
C ARG A 130 -13.38 3.65 8.49
N GLY A 131 -12.74 2.57 8.18
CA GLY A 131 -12.78 2.02 6.86
C GLY A 131 -14.14 1.58 6.42
N GLY A 132 -15.06 1.47 7.22
CA GLY A 132 -16.39 1.07 6.82
C GLY A 132 -17.39 2.17 6.80
N GLU A 133 -16.99 3.37 6.98
CA GLU A 133 -17.97 4.44 7.06
C GLU A 133 -18.05 5.29 5.87
#